data_25a08052a70887af2923a4e27d746a12
#
_entry.id   25a08052a70887af2923a4e27d746a12
#
_cell.length_a   1.000
_cell.length_b   1.000
_cell.length_c   1.000
_cell.angle_alpha   90.00
_cell.angle_beta   90.00
_cell.angle_gamma   90.00
#
_symmetry.space_group_name_H-M   'P 1'
#
loop_
_entity.id
_entity.type
_entity.pdbx_description
1 polymer ?
#
loop_
_entity_poly.entity_id
_entity_poly.type
_entity_poly.pdbx_seq_one_letter_code
_entity_poly.pdbx_strand_id
1 'polypeptide(L)'
;LEWCKANGAKGIFMRPLECEKEASDPYFFPFYEVAQELNLGICLHAGNGSFKVHDFFFPTNFPIHKLSMVGAFHGLVMNEIPQRFPELRWAFIEASSQWLGYAAHDLAIRQKKKGKRPSSNILADNNIWIAVQVDDDLDYILDRYADENYLVVGTDYGHTDTSAEIEALRMIRDDGKIPSSVVDKILGPNAAKLYDLG
;
A
#
# COMPACT_ATOMS: atom_id res chain seq x y z
N LEU A 1 9.14 -7.58 17.72
CA LEU A 1 7.75 -7.16 17.50
C LEU A 1 6.92 -7.18 18.79
N GLU A 2 7.04 -8.21 19.63
CA GLU A 2 6.28 -8.35 20.89
C GLU A 2 6.43 -7.13 21.80
N TRP A 3 7.68 -6.67 22.02
CA TRP A 3 7.93 -5.46 22.79
C TRP A 3 7.25 -4.23 22.18
N CYS A 4 7.33 -4.05 20.85
CA CYS A 4 6.67 -2.95 20.17
C CYS A 4 5.16 -2.99 20.35
N LYS A 5 4.55 -4.16 20.19
CA LYS A 5 3.11 -4.36 20.41
C LYS A 5 2.69 -4.03 21.84
N ALA A 6 3.46 -4.52 22.82
CA ALA A 6 3.21 -4.24 24.25
C ALA A 6 3.35 -2.75 24.60
N ASN A 7 4.10 -1.98 23.81
CA ASN A 7 4.28 -0.54 23.96
C ASN A 7 3.43 0.29 22.97
N GLY A 8 2.36 -0.30 22.43
CA GLY A 8 1.32 0.42 21.68
C GLY A 8 1.51 0.51 20.17
N ALA A 9 2.51 -0.18 19.59
CA ALA A 9 2.63 -0.23 18.13
C ALA A 9 1.38 -0.85 17.49
N LYS A 10 0.91 -0.25 16.39
CA LYS A 10 -0.28 -0.69 15.65
C LYS A 10 0.06 -1.19 14.23
N GLY A 11 1.23 -0.85 13.74
CA GLY A 11 1.72 -1.28 12.43
C GLY A 11 3.24 -1.33 12.40
N ILE A 12 3.74 -1.87 11.32
CA ILE A 12 5.17 -2.07 11.08
C ILE A 12 5.54 -1.29 9.83
N PHE A 13 6.49 -0.39 9.94
CA PHE A 13 7.09 0.27 8.79
C PHE A 13 8.08 -0.69 8.10
N MET A 14 7.97 -0.83 6.78
CA MET A 14 8.86 -1.61 5.96
C MET A 14 9.01 -0.94 4.59
N ARG A 15 10.18 -1.00 3.97
CA ARG A 15 10.35 -0.59 2.57
C ARG A 15 9.99 -1.75 1.63
N PRO A 16 9.60 -1.48 0.39
CA PRO A 16 9.27 -2.53 -0.60
C PRO A 16 10.45 -3.46 -0.91
N LEU A 17 11.67 -2.94 -0.75
CA LEU A 17 12.91 -3.70 -0.83
C LEU A 17 13.71 -3.49 0.45
N GLU A 18 14.07 -4.57 1.14
CA GLU A 18 14.92 -4.57 2.32
C GLU A 18 16.04 -5.60 2.14
N CYS A 19 17.29 -5.17 2.37
CA CYS A 19 18.46 -6.05 2.27
C CYS A 19 18.52 -6.84 0.95
N GLU A 20 18.32 -6.17 -0.18
CA GLU A 20 18.29 -6.75 -1.53
C GLU A 20 17.15 -7.77 -1.77
N LYS A 21 16.11 -7.76 -0.95
CA LYS A 21 14.98 -8.68 -1.03
C LYS A 21 13.67 -7.90 -1.16
N GLU A 22 12.81 -8.35 -2.05
CA GLU A 22 11.46 -7.82 -2.20
C GLU A 22 10.55 -8.32 -1.06
N ALA A 23 9.51 -7.55 -0.73
CA ALA A 23 8.55 -7.90 0.32
C ALA A 23 7.91 -9.28 0.15
N SER A 24 7.86 -9.84 -1.05
CA SER A 24 7.36 -11.19 -1.32
C SER A 24 8.39 -12.31 -1.09
N ASP A 25 9.65 -11.99 -0.75
CA ASP A 25 10.71 -12.99 -0.54
C ASP A 25 10.41 -13.84 0.71
N PRO A 26 10.57 -15.18 0.62
CA PRO A 26 10.38 -16.10 1.75
C PRO A 26 11.22 -15.79 2.99
N TYR A 27 12.28 -15.02 2.85
CA TYR A 27 13.09 -14.54 3.96
C TYR A 27 12.25 -13.81 5.02
N PHE A 28 11.18 -13.12 4.60
CA PHE A 28 10.31 -12.36 5.50
C PHE A 28 9.16 -13.18 6.11
N PHE A 29 8.94 -14.42 5.72
CA PHE A 29 7.80 -15.21 6.19
C PHE A 29 7.76 -15.39 7.71
N PRO A 30 8.87 -15.71 8.40
CA PRO A 30 8.85 -15.80 9.86
C PRO A 30 8.50 -14.47 10.54
N PHE A 31 8.85 -13.34 9.91
CA PHE A 31 8.49 -12.02 10.38
C PHE A 31 6.99 -11.74 10.19
N TYR A 32 6.42 -12.16 9.06
CA TYR A 32 5.00 -12.03 8.76
C TYR A 32 4.13 -12.91 9.65
N GLU A 33 4.59 -14.11 9.98
CA GLU A 33 3.93 -15.01 10.94
C GLU A 33 3.76 -14.31 12.29
N VAL A 34 4.83 -13.78 12.86
CA VAL A 34 4.78 -13.04 14.13
C VAL A 34 3.97 -11.75 14.03
N ALA A 35 4.05 -11.02 12.92
CA ALA A 35 3.26 -9.80 12.72
C ALA A 35 1.75 -10.12 12.69
N GLN A 36 1.35 -11.21 12.04
CA GLN A 36 -0.02 -11.70 11.99
C GLN A 36 -0.51 -12.11 13.38
N GLU A 37 0.23 -12.93 14.12
CA GLU A 37 -0.09 -13.36 15.49
C GLU A 37 -0.29 -12.17 16.44
N LEU A 38 0.51 -11.11 16.26
CA LEU A 38 0.42 -9.89 17.06
C LEU A 38 -0.61 -8.89 16.54
N ASN A 39 -1.33 -9.21 15.46
CA ASN A 39 -2.27 -8.30 14.82
C ASN A 39 -1.65 -6.91 14.51
N LEU A 40 -0.51 -6.91 13.83
CA LEU A 40 0.21 -5.72 13.35
C LEU A 40 0.11 -5.64 11.83
N GLY A 41 -0.36 -4.52 11.28
CA GLY A 41 -0.36 -4.29 9.83
C GLY A 41 1.06 -4.02 9.31
N ILE A 42 1.34 -4.45 8.07
CA ILE A 42 2.60 -4.14 7.37
C ILE A 42 2.38 -2.91 6.48
N CYS A 43 3.06 -1.83 6.80
CA CYS A 43 3.02 -0.58 6.03
C CYS A 43 4.27 -0.49 5.16
N LEU A 44 4.12 -0.78 3.87
CA LEU A 44 5.15 -0.57 2.87
C LEU A 44 5.18 0.92 2.52
N HIS A 45 6.32 1.55 2.75
CA HIS A 45 6.52 2.98 2.57
C HIS A 45 7.45 3.24 1.38
N ALA A 46 7.21 4.33 0.65
CA ALA A 46 8.06 4.76 -0.46
C ALA A 46 9.52 4.79 -0.03
N GLY A 47 10.40 4.30 -0.89
CA GLY A 47 11.82 4.18 -0.58
C GLY A 47 12.40 2.85 -1.00
N ASN A 48 13.67 2.64 -0.68
CA ASN A 48 14.40 1.48 -1.16
C ASN A 48 15.52 1.09 -0.20
N GLY A 49 15.53 -0.16 0.23
CA GLY A 49 16.57 -0.76 1.04
C GLY A 49 17.60 -1.57 0.23
N SER A 50 17.63 -1.39 -1.10
CA SER A 50 18.57 -2.06 -1.99
C SER A 50 19.65 -1.09 -2.47
N PHE A 51 20.90 -1.37 -2.13
CA PHE A 51 22.04 -0.62 -2.66
C PHE A 51 22.17 -0.77 -4.19
N LYS A 52 21.88 -1.96 -4.74
CA LYS A 52 21.95 -2.24 -6.16
C LYS A 52 20.95 -1.41 -6.97
N VAL A 53 19.71 -1.32 -6.49
CA VAL A 53 18.70 -0.49 -7.15
C VAL A 53 19.06 0.97 -7.05
N HIS A 54 19.57 1.40 -5.90
CA HIS A 54 20.03 2.77 -5.71
C HIS A 54 21.16 3.14 -6.68
N ASP A 55 22.18 2.31 -6.76
CA ASP A 55 23.32 2.55 -7.66
C ASP A 55 22.91 2.57 -9.13
N PHE A 56 21.99 1.67 -9.52
CA PHE A 56 21.53 1.56 -10.91
C PHE A 56 20.70 2.78 -11.37
N PHE A 57 19.84 3.30 -10.51
CA PHE A 57 18.92 4.39 -10.84
C PHE A 57 19.37 5.77 -10.39
N PHE A 58 20.52 5.89 -9.76
CA PHE A 58 21.06 7.20 -9.39
C PHE A 58 21.33 8.07 -10.65
N PRO A 59 20.96 9.34 -10.68
CA PRO A 59 20.38 10.17 -9.61
C PRO A 59 18.85 10.32 -9.67
N THR A 60 18.11 9.38 -10.21
CA THR A 60 16.68 9.51 -10.47
C THR A 60 15.86 8.99 -9.28
N ASN A 61 15.22 9.88 -8.53
CA ASN A 61 14.46 9.50 -7.33
C ASN A 61 13.21 8.66 -7.62
N PHE A 62 12.51 8.89 -8.72
CA PHE A 62 11.26 8.19 -9.03
C PHE A 62 11.38 6.66 -9.04
N PRO A 63 12.32 6.03 -9.77
CA PRO A 63 12.49 4.57 -9.72
C PRO A 63 12.88 4.06 -8.33
N ILE A 64 13.72 4.80 -7.62
CA ILE A 64 14.21 4.42 -6.31
C ILE A 64 13.07 4.38 -5.29
N HIS A 65 12.16 5.37 -5.32
CA HIS A 65 11.11 5.52 -4.31
C HIS A 65 9.79 4.90 -4.74
N LYS A 66 9.31 5.17 -5.95
CA LYS A 66 7.93 4.83 -6.35
C LYS A 66 7.83 3.49 -7.08
N LEU A 67 8.73 3.15 -8.02
CA LEU A 67 8.61 1.91 -8.79
C LEU A 67 8.81 0.65 -7.94
N SER A 68 9.62 0.71 -6.90
CA SER A 68 9.78 -0.40 -5.97
C SER A 68 8.47 -0.74 -5.23
N MET A 69 7.63 0.27 -4.96
CA MET A 69 6.29 0.07 -4.38
C MET A 69 5.37 -0.70 -5.33
N VAL A 70 5.34 -0.30 -6.60
CA VAL A 70 4.55 -0.98 -7.64
C VAL A 70 5.02 -2.42 -7.81
N GLY A 71 6.35 -2.64 -7.81
CA GLY A 71 6.95 -3.98 -7.85
C GLY A 71 6.53 -4.85 -6.68
N ALA A 72 6.60 -4.33 -5.45
CA ALA A 72 6.21 -5.05 -4.25
C ALA A 72 4.72 -5.41 -4.23
N PHE A 73 3.83 -4.47 -4.62
CA PHE A 73 2.40 -4.77 -4.79
C PHE A 73 2.18 -5.94 -5.75
N HIS A 74 2.82 -5.85 -6.91
CA HIS A 74 2.72 -6.89 -7.93
C HIS A 74 3.28 -8.23 -7.42
N GLY A 75 4.44 -8.22 -6.77
CA GLY A 75 5.10 -9.40 -6.20
C GLY A 75 4.26 -10.08 -5.11
N LEU A 76 3.71 -9.30 -4.17
CA LEU A 76 2.84 -9.82 -3.11
C LEU A 76 1.62 -10.55 -3.69
N VAL A 77 0.93 -9.94 -4.65
CA VAL A 77 -0.28 -10.52 -5.26
C VAL A 77 0.06 -11.72 -6.15
N MET A 78 1.10 -11.62 -6.99
CA MET A 78 1.51 -12.73 -7.89
C MET A 78 2.00 -13.97 -7.17
N ASN A 79 2.66 -13.78 -6.02
CA ASN A 79 3.20 -14.85 -5.20
C ASN A 79 2.22 -15.29 -4.08
N GLU A 80 0.98 -14.76 -4.11
CA GLU A 80 -0.08 -15.15 -3.17
C GLU A 80 0.30 -14.98 -1.70
N ILE A 81 1.11 -13.95 -1.39
CA ILE A 81 1.55 -13.69 -0.02
C ILE A 81 0.37 -13.32 0.91
N PRO A 82 -0.60 -12.48 0.50
CA PRO A 82 -1.78 -12.21 1.32
C PRO A 82 -2.61 -13.46 1.60
N GLN A 83 -2.69 -14.41 0.67
CA GLN A 83 -3.40 -15.69 0.89
C GLN A 83 -2.64 -16.61 1.85
N ARG A 84 -1.33 -16.51 1.88
CA ARG A 84 -0.50 -17.23 2.85
C ARG A 84 -0.63 -16.66 4.26
N PHE A 85 -0.82 -15.34 4.38
CA PHE A 85 -0.96 -14.62 5.66
C PHE A 85 -2.31 -13.86 5.67
N PRO A 86 -3.45 -14.56 5.74
CA PRO A 86 -4.76 -13.98 5.46
C PRO A 86 -5.24 -12.95 6.51
N GLU A 87 -4.70 -12.99 7.72
CA GLU A 87 -5.04 -12.02 8.76
C GLU A 87 -4.15 -10.77 8.72
N LEU A 88 -3.07 -10.78 7.92
CA LEU A 88 -2.24 -9.60 7.76
C LEU A 88 -2.95 -8.53 6.95
N ARG A 89 -2.84 -7.30 7.42
CA ARG A 89 -3.23 -6.10 6.71
C ARG A 89 -1.99 -5.49 6.08
N TRP A 90 -2.07 -5.19 4.80
CA TRP A 90 -0.99 -4.59 4.03
C TRP A 90 -1.37 -3.16 3.65
N ALA A 91 -0.44 -2.23 3.74
CA ALA A 91 -0.67 -0.86 3.30
C ALA A 91 0.49 -0.37 2.43
N PHE A 92 0.18 0.38 1.39
CA PHE A 92 1.14 1.06 0.52
C PHE A 92 1.04 2.56 0.78
N ILE A 93 2.09 3.11 1.38
CA ILE A 93 2.11 4.47 1.94
C ILE A 93 3.04 5.37 1.12
N GLU A 94 2.63 6.61 0.87
CA GLU A 94 3.46 7.65 0.20
C GLU A 94 3.86 7.32 -1.25
N ALA A 95 3.02 6.62 -1.98
CA ALA A 95 3.33 6.24 -3.36
C ALA A 95 2.29 6.68 -4.40
N SER A 96 1.29 7.50 -4.02
CA SER A 96 0.11 7.75 -4.83
C SER A 96 -0.71 6.47 -5.09
N SER A 97 -1.91 6.58 -5.59
CA SER A 97 -2.73 5.44 -6.04
C SER A 97 -2.82 5.33 -7.57
N GLN A 98 -2.26 6.28 -8.32
CA GLN A 98 -2.35 6.34 -9.79
C GLN A 98 -1.80 5.11 -10.51
N TRP A 99 -0.80 4.43 -9.95
CA TRP A 99 -0.20 3.23 -10.52
C TRP A 99 -1.10 1.98 -10.42
N LEU A 100 -2.16 2.01 -9.59
CA LEU A 100 -2.99 0.84 -9.31
C LEU A 100 -3.61 0.26 -10.58
N GLY A 101 -4.11 1.10 -11.48
CA GLY A 101 -4.72 0.66 -12.73
C GLY A 101 -3.76 -0.13 -13.63
N TYR A 102 -2.52 0.33 -13.74
CA TYR A 102 -1.48 -0.38 -14.51
C TYR A 102 -1.13 -1.73 -13.87
N ALA A 103 -0.89 -1.74 -12.57
CA ALA A 103 -0.51 -2.95 -11.85
C ALA A 103 -1.65 -4.00 -11.86
N ALA A 104 -2.88 -3.58 -11.60
CA ALA A 104 -4.06 -4.46 -11.64
C ALA A 104 -4.29 -5.06 -13.04
N HIS A 105 -4.12 -4.27 -14.10
CA HIS A 105 -4.24 -4.75 -15.48
C HIS A 105 -3.20 -5.82 -15.82
N ASP A 106 -1.92 -5.58 -15.51
CA ASP A 106 -0.84 -6.55 -15.78
C ASP A 106 -1.04 -7.84 -14.96
N LEU A 107 -1.39 -7.71 -13.68
CA LEU A 107 -1.72 -8.84 -12.81
C LEU A 107 -2.84 -9.70 -13.40
N ALA A 108 -3.94 -9.10 -13.86
CA ALA A 108 -5.05 -9.81 -14.44
C ALA A 108 -4.66 -10.62 -15.70
N ILE A 109 -3.80 -10.06 -16.55
CA ILE A 109 -3.28 -10.75 -17.75
C ILE A 109 -2.39 -11.94 -17.32
N ARG A 110 -1.49 -11.74 -16.37
CA ARG A 110 -0.58 -12.80 -15.91
C ARG A 110 -1.31 -13.91 -15.18
N GLN A 111 -2.30 -13.58 -14.35
CA GLN A 111 -3.14 -14.57 -13.68
C GLN A 111 -3.90 -15.43 -14.70
N LYS A 112 -4.53 -14.82 -15.71
CA LYS A 112 -5.19 -15.55 -16.81
C LYS A 112 -4.23 -16.49 -17.54
N LYS A 113 -3.01 -16.04 -17.86
CA LYS A 113 -1.98 -16.88 -18.51
C LYS A 113 -1.56 -18.08 -17.64
N LYS A 114 -1.64 -17.94 -16.31
CA LYS A 114 -1.41 -19.04 -15.37
C LYS A 114 -2.66 -19.89 -15.09
N GLY A 115 -3.76 -19.68 -15.81
CA GLY A 115 -5.02 -20.39 -15.62
C GLY A 115 -5.77 -20.00 -14.34
N LYS A 116 -5.42 -18.88 -13.72
CA LYS A 116 -6.10 -18.35 -12.53
C LYS A 116 -7.18 -17.37 -12.94
N ARG A 117 -8.24 -17.29 -12.13
CA ARG A 117 -9.25 -16.24 -12.28
C ARG A 117 -8.72 -14.93 -11.69
N PRO A 118 -8.70 -13.83 -12.46
CA PRO A 118 -8.33 -12.54 -11.90
C PRO A 118 -9.29 -12.11 -10.78
N SER A 119 -8.75 -11.43 -9.79
CA SER A 119 -9.54 -10.80 -8.74
C SER A 119 -10.50 -9.76 -9.35
N SER A 120 -11.71 -9.69 -8.85
CA SER A 120 -12.68 -8.63 -9.14
C SER A 120 -12.55 -7.43 -8.21
N ASN A 121 -11.89 -7.62 -7.05
CA ASN A 121 -11.59 -6.57 -6.08
C ASN A 121 -10.19 -6.84 -5.51
N ILE A 122 -9.18 -6.37 -6.22
CA ILE A 122 -7.80 -6.71 -5.92
C ILE A 122 -7.34 -6.24 -4.55
N LEU A 123 -7.92 -5.17 -4.02
CA LEU A 123 -7.58 -4.65 -2.70
C LEU A 123 -8.22 -5.51 -1.60
N ALA A 124 -9.52 -5.76 -1.68
CA ALA A 124 -10.24 -6.55 -0.71
C ALA A 124 -9.77 -8.01 -0.65
N ASP A 125 -9.62 -8.65 -1.82
CA ASP A 125 -9.20 -10.06 -1.91
C ASP A 125 -7.79 -10.30 -1.38
N ASN A 126 -6.99 -9.24 -1.25
CA ASN A 126 -5.61 -9.30 -0.76
C ASN A 126 -5.39 -8.54 0.55
N ASN A 127 -6.45 -8.00 1.16
CA ASN A 127 -6.37 -7.23 2.42
C ASN A 127 -5.32 -6.09 2.34
N ILE A 128 -5.37 -5.33 1.23
CA ILE A 128 -4.40 -4.28 0.90
C ILE A 128 -5.06 -2.91 0.94
N TRP A 129 -4.49 -1.96 1.67
CA TRP A 129 -4.83 -0.54 1.67
C TRP A 129 -3.82 0.28 0.87
N ILE A 130 -4.28 1.36 0.26
CA ILE A 130 -3.43 2.30 -0.48
C ILE A 130 -3.65 3.71 0.05
N ALA A 131 -2.55 4.39 0.38
CA ALA A 131 -2.60 5.80 0.72
C ALA A 131 -2.70 6.64 -0.56
N VAL A 132 -3.80 7.40 -0.66
CA VAL A 132 -4.05 8.32 -1.77
C VAL A 132 -3.39 9.66 -1.52
N GLN A 133 -3.12 10.40 -2.60
CA GLN A 133 -2.65 11.79 -2.61
C GLN A 133 -3.75 12.72 -3.15
N VAL A 134 -3.63 14.02 -2.87
CA VAL A 134 -4.64 15.02 -3.26
C VAL A 134 -4.71 15.24 -4.77
N ASP A 135 -3.64 14.93 -5.49
CA ASP A 135 -3.50 15.03 -6.94
C ASP A 135 -3.84 13.72 -7.69
N ASP A 136 -4.22 12.68 -6.96
CA ASP A 136 -4.69 11.44 -7.59
C ASP A 136 -6.06 11.63 -8.27
N ASP A 137 -6.27 10.98 -9.40
CA ASP A 137 -7.57 10.91 -10.10
C ASP A 137 -8.51 9.92 -9.39
N LEU A 138 -8.97 10.31 -8.19
CA LEU A 138 -9.69 9.40 -7.29
C LEU A 138 -11.02 8.89 -7.86
N ASP A 139 -11.73 9.69 -8.63
CA ASP A 139 -12.95 9.30 -9.34
C ASP A 139 -12.68 8.18 -10.34
N TYR A 140 -11.63 8.30 -11.15
CA TYR A 140 -11.22 7.27 -12.12
C TYR A 140 -10.74 5.99 -11.43
N ILE A 141 -9.97 6.13 -10.34
CA ILE A 141 -9.41 5.00 -9.60
C ILE A 141 -10.51 4.21 -8.90
N LEU A 142 -11.46 4.89 -8.28
CA LEU A 142 -12.59 4.27 -7.60
C LEU A 142 -13.58 3.61 -8.57
N ASP A 143 -13.82 4.23 -9.72
CA ASP A 143 -14.73 3.65 -10.74
C ASP A 143 -14.25 2.30 -11.27
N ARG A 144 -12.94 2.05 -11.30
CA ARG A 144 -12.37 0.94 -12.05
C ARG A 144 -11.49 -0.03 -11.32
N TYR A 145 -10.79 0.41 -10.27
CA TYR A 145 -9.66 -0.34 -9.72
C TYR A 145 -9.66 -0.48 -8.20
N ALA A 146 -10.19 0.50 -7.49
CA ALA A 146 -10.12 0.55 -6.03
C ALA A 146 -11.48 0.30 -5.37
N ASP A 147 -11.43 -0.31 -4.21
CA ASP A 147 -12.55 -0.37 -3.27
C ASP A 147 -12.44 0.78 -2.28
N GLU A 148 -13.52 1.55 -2.12
CA GLU A 148 -13.61 2.70 -1.23
C GLU A 148 -13.27 2.39 0.24
N ASN A 149 -13.34 1.12 0.63
CA ASN A 149 -13.04 0.68 2.00
C ASN A 149 -11.54 0.40 2.24
N TYR A 150 -10.72 0.46 1.18
CA TYR A 150 -9.28 0.13 1.21
C TYR A 150 -8.40 1.31 0.79
N LEU A 151 -8.96 2.52 0.76
CA LEU A 151 -8.20 3.75 0.56
C LEU A 151 -8.04 4.49 1.88
N VAL A 152 -6.84 4.99 2.12
CA VAL A 152 -6.49 5.82 3.29
C VAL A 152 -5.77 7.08 2.81
N VAL A 153 -5.56 8.06 3.68
CA VAL A 153 -4.82 9.28 3.35
C VAL A 153 -3.85 9.65 4.45
N GLY A 154 -2.77 10.31 4.09
CA GLY A 154 -1.80 10.92 4.98
C GLY A 154 -1.39 12.30 4.46
N THR A 155 -0.90 13.16 5.34
CA THR A 155 -0.43 14.52 5.00
C THR A 155 1.04 14.58 4.66
N ASP A 156 1.78 13.53 4.98
CA ASP A 156 3.25 13.49 4.92
C ASP A 156 3.92 14.71 5.57
N TYR A 157 3.35 15.16 6.69
CA TYR A 157 3.78 16.35 7.41
C TYR A 157 5.27 16.35 7.73
N GLY A 158 5.94 17.43 7.37
CA GLY A 158 7.37 17.62 7.62
C GLY A 158 8.28 17.30 6.45
N HIS A 159 7.76 16.70 5.38
CA HIS A 159 8.47 16.49 4.13
C HIS A 159 8.25 17.64 3.13
N THR A 160 9.04 17.65 2.06
CA THR A 160 8.96 18.66 0.99
C THR A 160 8.84 18.03 -0.41
N ASP A 161 8.48 16.76 -0.46
CA ASP A 161 8.30 16.03 -1.71
C ASP A 161 6.87 16.17 -2.28
N THR A 162 6.60 15.46 -3.37
CA THR A 162 5.30 15.52 -4.06
C THR A 162 4.15 14.89 -3.26
N SER A 163 4.44 14.16 -2.19
CA SER A 163 3.42 13.51 -1.34
C SER A 163 2.97 14.41 -0.18
N ALA A 164 3.78 15.42 0.15
CA ALA A 164 3.55 16.27 1.32
C ALA A 164 2.49 17.33 1.05
N GLU A 165 1.35 17.23 1.73
CA GLU A 165 0.27 18.20 1.69
C GLU A 165 -0.44 18.26 3.05
N ILE A 166 -0.15 19.30 3.82
CA ILE A 166 -0.70 19.48 5.18
C ILE A 166 -2.22 19.65 5.19
N GLU A 167 -2.77 20.21 4.11
CA GLU A 167 -4.21 20.43 3.93
C GLU A 167 -4.92 19.24 3.25
N ALA A 168 -4.22 18.11 3.03
CA ALA A 168 -4.74 16.97 2.26
C ALA A 168 -6.15 16.55 2.68
N LEU A 169 -6.41 16.49 3.99
CA LEU A 169 -7.71 16.07 4.52
C LEU A 169 -8.83 17.03 4.12
N ARG A 170 -8.55 18.34 4.14
CA ARG A 170 -9.50 19.36 3.71
C ARG A 170 -9.66 19.36 2.19
N MET A 171 -8.56 19.30 1.46
CA MET A 171 -8.57 19.33 -0.02
C MET A 171 -9.37 18.17 -0.60
N ILE A 172 -9.17 16.95 -0.13
CA ILE A 172 -9.95 15.78 -0.57
C ILE A 172 -11.45 15.97 -0.28
N ARG A 173 -11.79 16.59 0.86
CA ARG A 173 -13.18 16.87 1.21
C ARG A 173 -13.81 17.93 0.31
N ASP A 174 -13.07 18.98 0.02
CA ASP A 174 -13.56 20.17 -0.71
C ASP A 174 -13.57 19.96 -2.24
N ASP A 175 -12.80 19.00 -2.76
CA ASP A 175 -12.67 18.74 -4.21
C ASP A 175 -14.01 18.36 -4.89
N GLY A 176 -14.87 17.63 -4.19
CA GLY A 176 -16.22 17.29 -4.65
C GLY A 176 -16.29 16.29 -5.82
N LYS A 177 -15.18 15.72 -6.25
CA LYS A 177 -15.15 14.74 -7.36
C LYS A 177 -15.71 13.38 -6.96
N ILE A 178 -15.60 13.00 -5.71
CA ILE A 178 -16.08 11.72 -5.19
C ILE A 178 -17.17 11.94 -4.14
N PRO A 179 -18.10 10.99 -3.92
CA PRO A 179 -19.15 11.11 -2.93
C PRO A 179 -18.62 11.37 -1.53
N SER A 180 -19.27 12.26 -0.78
CA SER A 180 -18.86 12.61 0.59
C SER A 180 -18.79 11.42 1.53
N SER A 181 -19.66 10.43 1.36
CA SER A 181 -19.63 9.17 2.12
C SER A 181 -18.34 8.35 1.89
N VAL A 182 -17.77 8.41 0.69
CA VAL A 182 -16.49 7.79 0.34
C VAL A 182 -15.34 8.60 0.95
N VAL A 183 -15.40 9.93 0.84
CA VAL A 183 -14.43 10.83 1.48
C VAL A 183 -14.36 10.54 2.99
N ASP A 184 -15.51 10.45 3.65
CA ASP A 184 -15.56 10.19 5.09
C ASP A 184 -14.90 8.86 5.47
N LYS A 185 -15.00 7.82 4.64
CA LYS A 185 -14.30 6.54 4.86
C LYS A 185 -12.78 6.70 4.75
N ILE A 186 -12.29 7.38 3.71
CA ILE A 186 -10.87 7.62 3.44
C ILE A 186 -10.22 8.42 4.58
N LEU A 187 -10.94 9.41 5.11
CA LEU A 187 -10.43 10.32 6.13
C LEU A 187 -10.30 9.74 7.54
N GLY A 188 -10.88 8.58 7.83
CA GLY A 188 -10.82 8.03 9.18
C GLY A 188 -11.09 6.54 9.30
N PRO A 189 -12.33 6.06 9.08
CA PRO A 189 -12.71 4.67 9.33
C PRO A 189 -11.82 3.62 8.67
N ASN A 190 -11.33 3.87 7.47
CA ASN A 190 -10.44 2.94 6.79
C ASN A 190 -9.08 2.81 7.49
N ALA A 191 -8.52 3.93 7.95
CA ALA A 191 -7.29 3.89 8.74
C ALA A 191 -7.51 3.20 10.09
N ALA A 192 -8.66 3.41 10.72
CA ALA A 192 -9.03 2.70 11.95
C ALA A 192 -9.07 1.17 11.73
N LYS A 193 -9.61 0.70 10.60
CA LYS A 193 -9.59 -0.72 10.23
C LYS A 193 -8.16 -1.22 9.96
N LEU A 194 -7.39 -0.46 9.18
CA LEU A 194 -6.00 -0.83 8.86
C LEU A 194 -5.16 -1.05 10.13
N TYR A 195 -5.30 -0.17 11.11
CA TYR A 195 -4.50 -0.20 12.34
C TYR A 195 -5.19 -0.87 13.54
N ASP A 196 -6.38 -1.43 13.35
CA ASP A 196 -7.17 -2.03 14.43
C ASP A 196 -7.31 -1.07 15.62
N LEU A 197 -7.85 0.10 15.33
CA LEU A 197 -8.16 1.14 16.32
C LEU A 197 -9.65 1.03 16.70
N GLY A 198 -10.01 -0.02 17.39
CA GLY A 198 -11.39 -0.30 17.80
C GLY A 198 -12.04 0.74 18.69
#